data_7b42ec0f24488a104190e918faaa1dc8
#
_entry.id   7b42ec0f24488a104190e918faaa1dc8
#
_cell.length_a   1.000
_cell.length_b   1.000
_cell.length_c   1.000
_cell.angle_alpha   90.00
_cell.angle_beta   90.00
_cell.angle_gamma   90.00
#
_symmetry.space_group_name_H-M   'P 1'
#
loop_
_entity.id
_entity.type
_entity.pdbx_description
1 polymer ?
#
loop_
_entity_poly.entity_id
_entity_poly.type
_entity_poly.pdbx_seq_one_letter_code
_entity_poly.pdbx_strand_id
1 'polypeptide(L)'
;MDLAATSGLLRLLADPTRLRLLALIEREELTVAELASVLRLAQPRVSTHLAKLKEAGLVRDRRAGVSAYYRWNAEADGKTAALVQALRGSLDDALIADDLRRLPAMLTQRARAAGWADSVAGDMERHYSPGRTWEALARALTSLIDVGDVLDIASGDGVLAELLAPHAKSILCIDASERVVAAARARLKSFRNVQVRLGDMHAMDLGARRFDLVLLMHALTYSEDPARAIAEAARVLKPGGRLSAITLGRHAHRATVAPFDHRNLGFRAEDLRKFAQSAGLKVIACGTITRERRPPHFEVLHLVARKSA
;
A
#
# COMPACT_ATOMS: atom_id res chain seq x y z
N MET A 1 -11.34 6.67 27.74
CA MET A 1 -11.10 5.90 29.00
C MET A 1 -11.55 6.74 30.18
N ASP A 2 -12.20 6.14 31.15
CA ASP A 2 -12.48 6.74 32.43
C ASP A 2 -11.30 6.55 33.42
N LEU A 3 -11.39 7.09 34.62
CA LEU A 3 -10.32 7.04 35.64
C LEU A 3 -10.01 5.60 36.08
N ALA A 4 -11.03 4.75 36.21
CA ALA A 4 -10.88 3.38 36.67
C ALA A 4 -10.16 2.54 35.60
N ALA A 5 -10.57 2.65 34.34
CA ALA A 5 -9.93 1.99 33.20
C ALA A 5 -8.48 2.46 33.01
N THR A 6 -8.22 3.77 33.14
CA THR A 6 -6.86 4.32 33.06
C THR A 6 -5.97 3.77 34.17
N SER A 7 -6.45 3.79 35.42
CA SER A 7 -5.73 3.25 36.58
C SER A 7 -5.46 1.75 36.45
N GLY A 8 -6.43 0.99 35.92
CA GLY A 8 -6.28 -0.44 35.64
C GLY A 8 -5.18 -0.70 34.62
N LEU A 9 -5.17 0.05 33.52
CA LEU A 9 -4.16 -0.07 32.47
C LEU A 9 -2.76 0.29 32.97
N LEU A 10 -2.61 1.40 33.70
CA LEU A 10 -1.33 1.77 34.29
C LEU A 10 -0.81 0.70 35.27
N ARG A 11 -1.69 0.15 36.11
CA ARG A 11 -1.35 -0.96 37.01
C ARG A 11 -0.96 -2.24 36.26
N LEU A 12 -1.63 -2.52 35.12
CA LEU A 12 -1.23 -3.61 34.23
C LEU A 12 0.18 -3.36 33.67
N LEU A 13 0.49 -2.17 33.21
CA LEU A 13 1.76 -1.82 32.58
C LEU A 13 2.91 -1.59 33.59
N ALA A 14 2.65 -1.47 34.87
CA ALA A 14 3.66 -1.29 35.92
C ALA A 14 4.60 -2.49 36.12
N ASP A 15 4.37 -3.61 35.43
CA ASP A 15 5.21 -4.80 35.50
C ASP A 15 6.27 -4.77 34.39
N PRO A 16 7.58 -4.83 34.72
CA PRO A 16 8.65 -4.77 33.72
C PRO A 16 8.60 -5.88 32.67
N THR A 17 8.15 -7.10 33.05
CA THR A 17 8.05 -8.21 32.12
C THR A 17 7.01 -7.95 31.03
N ARG A 18 5.90 -7.30 31.39
CA ARG A 18 4.84 -6.97 30.40
C ARG A 18 5.30 -5.88 29.44
N LEU A 19 6.04 -4.87 29.90
CA LEU A 19 6.62 -3.85 29.02
C LEU A 19 7.64 -4.46 28.05
N ARG A 20 8.51 -5.36 28.52
CA ARG A 20 9.47 -6.09 27.67
C ARG A 20 8.76 -6.97 26.63
N LEU A 21 7.70 -7.68 27.03
CA LEU A 21 6.86 -8.46 26.11
C LEU A 21 6.26 -7.58 25.01
N LEU A 22 5.65 -6.45 25.38
CA LEU A 22 5.04 -5.53 24.41
C LEU A 22 6.10 -4.98 23.43
N ALA A 23 7.31 -4.67 23.90
CA ALA A 23 8.39 -4.20 23.05
C ALA A 23 8.81 -5.20 21.97
N LEU A 24 8.76 -6.50 22.27
CA LEU A 24 9.06 -7.58 21.31
C LEU A 24 7.89 -7.84 20.37
N ILE A 25 6.68 -7.99 20.92
CA ILE A 25 5.45 -8.37 20.20
C ILE A 25 5.00 -7.31 19.19
N GLU A 26 5.36 -6.05 19.42
CA GLU A 26 5.09 -4.98 18.44
C GLU A 26 5.95 -5.11 17.18
N ARG A 27 7.16 -5.64 17.33
CA ARG A 27 8.10 -5.80 16.21
C ARG A 27 7.84 -7.07 15.42
N GLU A 28 7.52 -8.16 16.14
CA GLU A 28 7.36 -9.49 15.55
C GLU A 28 6.29 -10.30 16.23
N GLU A 29 5.62 -11.18 15.47
CA GLU A 29 4.76 -12.24 16.02
C GLU A 29 5.63 -13.35 16.60
N LEU A 30 5.45 -13.66 17.88
CA LEU A 30 6.30 -14.61 18.62
C LEU A 30 5.47 -15.63 19.40
N THR A 31 5.96 -16.84 19.46
CA THR A 31 5.40 -17.89 20.34
C THR A 31 5.84 -17.67 21.79
N VAL A 32 5.15 -18.32 22.74
CA VAL A 32 5.54 -18.33 24.16
C VAL A 32 6.98 -18.81 24.33
N ALA A 33 7.38 -19.86 23.60
CA ALA A 33 8.73 -20.42 23.68
C ALA A 33 9.80 -19.45 23.21
N GLU A 34 9.55 -18.73 22.11
CA GLU A 34 10.46 -17.74 21.55
C GLU A 34 10.58 -16.51 22.47
N LEU A 35 9.45 -16.01 22.96
CA LEU A 35 9.44 -14.93 23.96
C LEU A 35 10.19 -15.32 25.23
N ALA A 36 10.00 -16.55 25.72
CA ALA A 36 10.72 -17.07 26.88
C ALA A 36 12.24 -17.13 26.64
N SER A 37 12.63 -17.57 25.44
CA SER A 37 14.05 -17.63 25.02
C SER A 37 14.68 -16.24 24.94
N VAL A 38 14.02 -15.27 24.27
CA VAL A 38 14.53 -13.90 24.11
C VAL A 38 14.61 -13.18 25.46
N LEU A 39 13.57 -13.29 26.30
CA LEU A 39 13.50 -12.66 27.61
C LEU A 39 14.35 -13.35 28.68
N ARG A 40 14.82 -14.59 28.42
CA ARG A 40 15.49 -15.48 29.38
C ARG A 40 14.64 -15.74 30.62
N LEU A 41 13.35 -16.03 30.40
CA LEU A 41 12.36 -16.33 31.43
C LEU A 41 11.75 -17.71 31.20
N ALA A 42 11.24 -18.33 32.28
CA ALA A 42 10.49 -19.58 32.16
C ALA A 42 9.17 -19.38 31.39
N GLN A 43 8.84 -20.33 30.47
CA GLN A 43 7.63 -20.27 29.65
C GLN A 43 6.33 -20.06 30.47
N PRO A 44 6.10 -20.70 31.62
CA PRO A 44 4.89 -20.49 32.42
C PRO A 44 4.75 -19.03 32.88
N ARG A 45 5.87 -18.36 33.24
CA ARG A 45 5.88 -16.95 33.61
C ARG A 45 5.48 -16.06 32.44
N VAL A 46 6.06 -16.30 31.27
CA VAL A 46 5.73 -15.56 30.04
C VAL A 46 4.25 -15.75 29.68
N SER A 47 3.77 -17.01 29.72
CA SER A 47 2.37 -17.33 29.43
C SER A 47 1.38 -16.59 30.37
N THR A 48 1.70 -16.49 31.66
CA THR A 48 0.86 -15.74 32.63
C THR A 48 0.79 -14.25 32.29
N HIS A 49 1.90 -13.63 31.91
CA HIS A 49 1.92 -12.21 31.53
C HIS A 49 1.19 -11.98 30.20
N LEU A 50 1.35 -12.88 29.21
CA LEU A 50 0.64 -12.81 27.94
C LEU A 50 -0.88 -12.94 28.12
N ALA A 51 -1.34 -13.83 29.00
CA ALA A 51 -2.76 -13.98 29.31
C ALA A 51 -3.35 -12.66 29.80
N LYS A 52 -2.68 -11.96 30.73
CA LYS A 52 -3.12 -10.66 31.25
C LYS A 52 -3.13 -9.57 30.16
N LEU A 53 -2.13 -9.56 29.28
CA LEU A 53 -2.07 -8.62 28.16
C LEU A 53 -3.18 -8.89 27.13
N LYS A 54 -3.49 -10.17 26.89
CA LYS A 54 -4.58 -10.59 26.02
C LYS A 54 -5.95 -10.24 26.59
N GLU A 55 -6.18 -10.49 27.89
CA GLU A 55 -7.40 -10.12 28.60
C GLU A 55 -7.64 -8.60 28.55
N ALA A 56 -6.59 -7.80 28.65
CA ALA A 56 -6.65 -6.35 28.50
C ALA A 56 -6.78 -5.87 27.04
N GLY A 57 -6.86 -6.77 26.07
CA GLY A 57 -7.01 -6.44 24.66
C GLY A 57 -5.77 -5.83 23.99
N LEU A 58 -4.60 -5.84 24.63
CA LEU A 58 -3.35 -5.28 24.10
C LEU A 58 -2.65 -6.23 23.12
N VAL A 59 -2.88 -7.53 23.29
CA VAL A 59 -2.24 -8.60 22.52
C VAL A 59 -3.30 -9.54 21.97
N ARG A 60 -3.13 -10.00 20.74
CA ARG A 60 -3.90 -11.08 20.12
C ARG A 60 -3.01 -12.26 19.83
N ASP A 61 -3.59 -13.45 19.85
CA ASP A 61 -2.93 -14.67 19.36
C ASP A 61 -3.60 -15.19 18.11
N ARG A 62 -2.82 -15.85 17.26
CA ARG A 62 -3.31 -16.71 16.20
C ARG A 62 -2.67 -18.10 16.31
N ARG A 63 -3.40 -19.12 15.95
CA ARG A 63 -2.85 -20.47 15.88
C ARG A 63 -2.29 -20.76 14.48
N ALA A 64 -1.09 -21.34 14.46
CA ALA A 64 -0.50 -21.88 13.24
C ALA A 64 0.11 -23.25 13.59
N GLY A 65 -0.51 -24.34 13.08
CA GLY A 65 -0.19 -25.69 13.49
C GLY A 65 -0.39 -25.89 14.99
N VAL A 66 0.62 -26.42 15.67
CA VAL A 66 0.62 -26.64 17.12
C VAL A 66 1.00 -25.40 17.94
N SER A 67 1.40 -24.31 17.32
CA SER A 67 1.92 -23.11 17.97
C SER A 67 0.89 -21.98 18.00
N ALA A 68 0.86 -21.22 19.10
CA ALA A 68 0.16 -19.94 19.21
C ALA A 68 1.17 -18.80 19.11
N TYR A 69 0.98 -17.92 18.13
CA TYR A 69 1.77 -16.72 17.90
C TYR A 69 1.05 -15.51 18.46
N TYR A 70 1.75 -14.71 19.22
CA TYR A 70 1.23 -13.51 19.87
C TYR A 70 1.70 -12.28 19.12
N ARG A 71 0.78 -11.32 18.89
CA ARG A 71 1.05 -10.06 18.21
C ARG A 71 0.36 -8.90 18.91
N TRP A 72 0.83 -7.69 18.62
CA TRP A 72 0.14 -6.48 19.02
C TRP A 72 -1.28 -6.43 18.45
N ASN A 73 -2.25 -6.01 19.27
CA ASN A 73 -3.61 -5.81 18.81
C ASN A 73 -3.75 -4.44 18.15
N ALA A 74 -3.67 -4.37 16.83
CA ALA A 74 -3.83 -3.13 16.06
C ALA A 74 -5.25 -2.52 16.16
N GLU A 75 -6.23 -3.29 16.64
CA GLU A 75 -7.62 -2.84 16.87
C GLU A 75 -7.86 -2.45 18.34
N ALA A 76 -6.81 -2.33 19.14
CA ALA A 76 -6.94 -1.78 20.48
C ALA A 76 -7.51 -0.35 20.43
N ASP A 77 -8.34 0.01 21.45
CA ASP A 77 -8.89 1.36 21.56
C ASP A 77 -7.80 2.42 21.38
N GLY A 78 -8.06 3.41 20.52
CA GLY A 78 -7.06 4.40 20.13
C GLY A 78 -6.43 5.16 21.30
N LYS A 79 -7.17 5.39 22.39
CA LYS A 79 -6.65 6.02 23.61
C LYS A 79 -5.71 5.09 24.38
N THR A 80 -6.05 3.80 24.43
CA THR A 80 -5.20 2.75 25.02
C THR A 80 -3.92 2.57 24.22
N ALA A 81 -4.01 2.51 22.90
CA ALA A 81 -2.86 2.39 22.01
C ALA A 81 -1.92 3.61 22.14
N ALA A 82 -2.47 4.83 22.17
CA ALA A 82 -1.70 6.06 22.32
C ALA A 82 -0.94 6.11 23.67
N LEU A 83 -1.58 5.70 24.78
CA LEU A 83 -0.93 5.66 26.09
C LEU A 83 0.22 4.65 26.12
N VAL A 84 0.01 3.44 25.57
CA VAL A 84 1.06 2.41 25.51
C VAL A 84 2.22 2.88 24.62
N GLN A 85 1.94 3.53 23.49
CA GLN A 85 2.97 4.10 22.63
C GLN A 85 3.78 5.20 23.31
N ALA A 86 3.12 6.12 24.03
CA ALA A 86 3.78 7.19 24.76
C ALA A 86 4.71 6.64 25.85
N LEU A 87 4.25 5.66 26.65
CA LEU A 87 5.06 5.01 27.66
C LEU A 87 6.29 4.32 27.04
N ARG A 88 6.10 3.62 25.93
CA ARG A 88 7.20 2.91 25.26
C ARG A 88 8.22 3.84 24.61
N GLY A 89 7.76 4.94 24.01
CA GLY A 89 8.64 5.95 23.43
C GLY A 89 9.53 6.65 24.44
N SER A 90 9.14 6.62 25.72
CA SER A 90 9.93 7.19 26.84
C SER A 90 10.81 6.16 27.57
N LEU A 91 10.73 4.87 27.22
CA LEU A 91 11.50 3.81 27.88
C LEU A 91 12.87 3.65 27.19
N ASP A 92 13.91 4.10 27.88
CA ASP A 92 15.31 3.80 27.56
C ASP A 92 15.87 2.89 28.64
N ASP A 93 15.81 1.56 28.40
CA ASP A 93 16.17 0.54 29.38
C ASP A 93 17.09 -0.52 28.78
N ALA A 94 18.19 -0.80 29.49
CA ALA A 94 19.20 -1.76 29.02
C ALA A 94 18.68 -3.20 28.82
N LEU A 95 17.68 -3.64 29.64
CA LEU A 95 17.09 -4.97 29.50
C LEU A 95 16.24 -5.07 28.22
N ILE A 96 15.49 -4.01 27.89
CA ILE A 96 14.71 -3.96 26.65
C ILE A 96 15.66 -3.94 25.44
N ALA A 97 16.72 -3.14 25.51
CA ALA A 97 17.72 -3.10 24.46
C ALA A 97 18.40 -4.47 24.25
N ASP A 98 18.70 -5.19 25.33
CA ASP A 98 19.25 -6.55 25.28
C ASP A 98 18.29 -7.56 24.68
N ASP A 99 17.02 -7.50 25.03
CA ASP A 99 15.98 -8.36 24.44
C ASP A 99 15.87 -8.12 22.93
N LEU A 100 15.85 -6.87 22.52
CA LEU A 100 15.77 -6.50 21.11
C LEU A 100 17.02 -6.92 20.33
N ARG A 101 18.20 -6.92 20.93
CA ARG A 101 19.43 -7.43 20.30
C ARG A 101 19.40 -8.96 20.11
N ARG A 102 18.71 -9.71 20.99
CA ARG A 102 18.58 -11.18 20.88
C ARG A 102 17.54 -11.61 19.84
N LEU A 103 16.56 -10.77 19.55
CA LEU A 103 15.46 -11.08 18.64
C LEU A 103 15.92 -11.56 17.24
N PRO A 104 16.85 -10.88 16.53
CA PRO A 104 17.29 -11.32 15.21
C PRO A 104 17.92 -12.71 15.20
N ALA A 105 18.71 -13.06 16.23
CA ALA A 105 19.31 -14.39 16.33
C ALA A 105 18.28 -15.48 16.51
N MET A 106 17.25 -15.23 17.32
CA MET A 106 16.12 -16.15 17.52
C MET A 106 15.32 -16.33 16.22
N LEU A 107 15.02 -15.25 15.48
CA LEU A 107 14.33 -15.30 14.19
C LEU A 107 15.13 -16.10 13.15
N THR A 108 16.46 -15.94 13.14
CA THR A 108 17.36 -16.74 12.29
C THR A 108 17.28 -18.22 12.64
N GLN A 109 17.24 -18.55 13.92
CA GLN A 109 17.10 -19.94 14.39
C GLN A 109 15.74 -20.53 13.99
N ARG A 110 14.64 -19.76 14.13
CA ARG A 110 13.30 -20.13 13.63
C ARG A 110 13.34 -20.48 12.15
N ALA A 111 13.91 -19.58 11.33
CA ALA A 111 14.01 -19.76 9.88
C ALA A 111 14.80 -21.01 9.48
N ARG A 112 15.84 -21.36 10.25
CA ARG A 112 16.63 -22.58 10.03
C ARG A 112 15.87 -23.85 10.42
N ALA A 113 15.06 -23.82 11.48
CA ALA A 113 14.39 -25.01 12.03
C ALA A 113 13.17 -25.45 11.21
N ALA A 114 12.42 -24.51 10.61
CA ALA A 114 11.15 -24.80 9.93
C ALA A 114 11.15 -24.52 8.42
N GLY A 115 12.25 -24.02 7.86
CA GLY A 115 12.21 -23.37 6.55
C GLY A 115 11.42 -22.05 6.62
N TRP A 116 12.01 -20.94 6.15
CA TRP A 116 11.35 -19.63 6.22
C TRP A 116 9.96 -19.64 5.55
N ALA A 117 9.84 -20.31 4.41
CA ALA A 117 8.60 -20.38 3.65
C ALA A 117 7.45 -21.03 4.46
N ASP A 118 7.74 -22.12 5.17
CA ASP A 118 6.75 -22.83 5.98
C ASP A 118 6.33 -22.01 7.20
N SER A 119 7.28 -21.28 7.81
CA SER A 119 7.02 -20.44 9.00
C SER A 119 6.10 -19.26 8.72
N VAL A 120 6.03 -18.78 7.47
CA VAL A 120 5.24 -17.62 7.02
C VAL A 120 4.17 -18.00 5.99
N ALA A 121 3.89 -19.27 5.81
CA ALA A 121 2.89 -19.75 4.87
C ALA A 121 1.51 -19.15 5.17
N GLY A 122 0.89 -18.53 4.15
CA GLY A 122 -0.37 -17.79 4.27
C GLY A 122 -0.25 -16.32 4.64
N ASP A 123 0.92 -15.89 5.15
CA ASP A 123 1.20 -14.49 5.55
C ASP A 123 2.49 -13.94 4.91
N MET A 124 3.02 -14.59 3.89
CA MET A 124 4.30 -14.23 3.24
C MET A 124 4.39 -12.77 2.81
N GLU A 125 3.27 -12.17 2.45
CA GLU A 125 3.19 -10.77 2.00
C GLU A 125 3.43 -9.75 3.13
N ARG A 126 3.30 -10.18 4.39
CA ARG A 126 3.52 -9.35 5.59
C ARG A 126 4.97 -9.38 6.06
N HIS A 127 5.73 -10.37 5.59
CA HIS A 127 7.10 -10.59 6.02
C HIS A 127 8.08 -10.10 4.95
N TYR A 128 9.02 -9.25 5.36
CA TYR A 128 10.08 -8.82 4.49
C TYR A 128 10.97 -10.00 4.11
N SER A 129 11.24 -10.12 2.83
CA SER A 129 12.26 -11.03 2.29
C SER A 129 13.05 -10.29 1.22
N PRO A 130 14.39 -10.35 1.22
CA PRO A 130 15.21 -9.71 0.22
C PRO A 130 14.75 -10.06 -1.20
N GLY A 131 14.58 -9.04 -2.05
CA GLY A 131 14.12 -9.19 -3.43
C GLY A 131 12.59 -9.35 -3.62
N ARG A 132 11.82 -9.62 -2.57
CA ARG A 132 10.35 -9.71 -2.64
C ARG A 132 9.67 -8.35 -2.43
N THR A 133 10.07 -7.36 -3.17
CA THR A 133 9.41 -6.05 -3.18
C THR A 133 8.37 -5.99 -4.29
N TRP A 134 7.31 -5.17 -4.10
CA TRP A 134 6.32 -4.93 -5.16
C TRP A 134 7.01 -4.37 -6.42
N GLU A 135 8.04 -3.56 -6.25
CA GLU A 135 8.79 -2.96 -7.35
C GLU A 135 9.53 -4.04 -8.17
N ALA A 136 10.21 -4.98 -7.52
CA ALA A 136 10.88 -6.09 -8.21
C ALA A 136 9.88 -6.95 -8.98
N LEU A 137 8.71 -7.25 -8.39
CA LEU A 137 7.64 -7.99 -9.06
C LEU A 137 7.06 -7.21 -10.24
N ALA A 138 6.81 -5.89 -10.08
CA ALA A 138 6.31 -5.04 -11.14
C ALA A 138 7.31 -4.98 -12.31
N ARG A 139 8.61 -4.78 -12.05
CA ARG A 139 9.65 -4.78 -13.07
C ARG A 139 9.75 -6.13 -13.80
N ALA A 140 9.65 -7.23 -13.08
CA ALA A 140 9.65 -8.57 -13.70
C ALA A 140 8.41 -8.79 -14.58
N LEU A 141 7.21 -8.37 -14.13
CA LEU A 141 5.98 -8.52 -14.90
C LEU A 141 5.94 -7.60 -16.12
N THR A 142 6.45 -6.36 -16.01
CA THR A 142 6.50 -5.44 -17.15
C THR A 142 7.46 -5.91 -18.25
N SER A 143 8.48 -6.71 -17.91
CA SER A 143 9.38 -7.31 -18.92
C SER A 143 8.72 -8.34 -19.80
N LEU A 144 7.51 -8.82 -19.44
CA LEU A 144 6.74 -9.80 -20.22
C LEU A 144 5.77 -9.16 -21.22
N ILE A 145 5.69 -7.81 -21.24
CA ILE A 145 4.74 -7.08 -22.09
C ILE A 145 5.47 -6.09 -22.99
N ASP A 146 4.94 -5.93 -24.19
CA ASP A 146 5.27 -4.84 -25.11
C ASP A 146 4.08 -3.89 -25.17
N VAL A 147 4.28 -2.64 -24.81
CA VAL A 147 3.19 -1.66 -24.67
C VAL A 147 3.07 -0.69 -25.83
N GLY A 148 4.01 -0.71 -26.77
CA GLY A 148 3.97 0.15 -27.96
C GLY A 148 4.16 1.64 -27.66
N ASP A 149 3.37 2.51 -28.30
CA ASP A 149 3.34 3.95 -28.05
C ASP A 149 2.40 4.26 -26.90
N VAL A 150 2.91 4.83 -25.80
CA VAL A 150 2.20 5.05 -24.53
C VAL A 150 1.98 6.54 -24.29
N LEU A 151 0.79 6.90 -23.80
CA LEU A 151 0.49 8.20 -23.20
C LEU A 151 0.16 8.01 -21.73
N ASP A 152 0.89 8.68 -20.86
CA ASP A 152 0.64 8.73 -19.41
C ASP A 152 0.08 10.12 -19.05
N ILE A 153 -1.21 10.16 -18.69
CA ILE A 153 -1.97 11.39 -18.43
C ILE A 153 -1.99 11.67 -16.94
N ALA A 154 -1.64 12.89 -16.54
CA ALA A 154 -1.37 13.29 -15.17
C ALA A 154 -0.30 12.37 -14.55
N SER A 155 0.83 12.26 -15.25
CA SER A 155 1.89 11.29 -15.01
C SER A 155 2.65 11.49 -13.70
N GLY A 156 2.39 12.60 -12.98
CA GLY A 156 3.14 12.95 -11.81
C GLY A 156 4.64 13.11 -12.12
N ASP A 157 5.48 12.69 -11.21
CA ASP A 157 6.94 12.77 -11.33
C ASP A 157 7.56 11.64 -12.21
N GLY A 158 6.72 10.85 -12.92
CA GLY A 158 7.15 9.91 -13.94
C GLY A 158 7.60 8.53 -13.45
N VAL A 159 7.24 8.11 -12.23
CA VAL A 159 7.59 6.78 -11.68
C VAL A 159 7.10 5.64 -12.57
N LEU A 160 5.85 5.73 -13.06
CA LEU A 160 5.31 4.69 -13.92
C LEU A 160 5.98 4.67 -15.30
N ALA A 161 6.25 5.85 -15.86
CA ALA A 161 6.98 5.95 -17.13
C ALA A 161 8.40 5.40 -17.02
N GLU A 162 9.09 5.60 -15.90
CA GLU A 162 10.40 5.00 -15.62
C GLU A 162 10.34 3.45 -15.62
N LEU A 163 9.27 2.89 -15.08
CA LEU A 163 9.04 1.45 -15.05
C LEU A 163 8.77 0.88 -16.44
N LEU A 164 7.99 1.60 -17.27
CA LEU A 164 7.55 1.15 -18.57
C LEU A 164 8.54 1.46 -19.71
N ALA A 165 9.42 2.44 -19.53
CA ALA A 165 10.32 2.92 -20.59
C ALA A 165 11.16 1.82 -21.26
N PRO A 166 11.70 0.80 -20.54
CA PRO A 166 12.44 -0.27 -21.18
C PRO A 166 11.60 -1.17 -22.12
N HIS A 167 10.26 -1.15 -21.98
CA HIS A 167 9.31 -2.04 -22.65
C HIS A 167 8.34 -1.28 -23.57
N ALA A 168 8.54 0.02 -23.73
CA ALA A 168 7.74 0.89 -24.60
C ALA A 168 8.53 1.32 -25.81
N LYS A 169 7.85 1.41 -26.96
CA LYS A 169 8.40 2.04 -28.16
C LYS A 169 8.63 3.53 -27.95
N SER A 170 7.63 4.21 -27.41
CA SER A 170 7.71 5.59 -26.97
C SER A 170 6.74 5.87 -25.82
N ILE A 171 7.10 6.81 -24.95
CA ILE A 171 6.20 7.30 -23.89
C ILE A 171 6.11 8.81 -23.97
N LEU A 172 4.90 9.34 -23.97
CA LEU A 172 4.61 10.73 -23.72
C LEU A 172 3.94 10.86 -22.33
N CYS A 173 4.56 11.61 -21.43
CA CYS A 173 3.99 11.99 -20.15
C CYS A 173 3.42 13.40 -20.27
N ILE A 174 2.21 13.62 -19.76
CA ILE A 174 1.64 14.97 -19.62
C ILE A 174 1.19 15.19 -18.18
N ASP A 175 1.42 16.38 -17.66
CA ASP A 175 0.92 16.84 -16.36
C ASP A 175 0.62 18.34 -16.43
N ALA A 176 -0.33 18.81 -15.62
CA ALA A 176 -0.77 20.20 -15.60
C ALA A 176 0.13 21.10 -14.73
N SER A 177 1.01 20.53 -13.93
CA SER A 177 1.91 21.28 -13.03
C SER A 177 3.31 21.41 -13.62
N GLU A 178 3.76 22.63 -13.88
CA GLU A 178 5.12 22.90 -14.34
C GLU A 178 6.20 22.31 -13.42
N ARG A 179 5.97 22.39 -12.12
CA ARG A 179 6.90 21.86 -11.11
C ARG A 179 6.99 20.33 -11.19
N VAL A 180 5.87 19.65 -11.37
CA VAL A 180 5.80 18.20 -11.52
C VAL A 180 6.47 17.78 -12.84
N VAL A 181 6.18 18.49 -13.95
CA VAL A 181 6.84 18.27 -15.25
C VAL A 181 8.35 18.41 -15.15
N ALA A 182 8.85 19.42 -14.42
CA ALA A 182 10.29 19.59 -14.22
C ALA A 182 10.91 18.41 -13.45
N ALA A 183 10.25 17.92 -12.41
CA ALA A 183 10.69 16.75 -11.64
C ALA A 183 10.69 15.48 -12.50
N ALA A 184 9.63 15.25 -13.29
CA ALA A 184 9.53 14.13 -14.22
C ALA A 184 10.65 14.18 -15.30
N ARG A 185 10.94 15.34 -15.87
CA ARG A 185 12.06 15.50 -16.82
C ARG A 185 13.40 15.16 -16.18
N ALA A 186 13.64 15.56 -14.95
CA ALA A 186 14.87 15.24 -14.23
C ALA A 186 15.01 13.72 -14.00
N ARG A 187 13.93 13.06 -13.58
CA ARG A 187 13.88 11.60 -13.37
C ARG A 187 14.12 10.81 -14.65
N LEU A 188 13.45 11.21 -15.73
CA LEU A 188 13.37 10.44 -16.97
C LEU A 188 14.45 10.79 -17.99
N LYS A 189 15.41 11.66 -17.65
CA LYS A 189 16.46 12.18 -18.55
C LYS A 189 17.32 11.10 -19.24
N SER A 190 17.45 9.92 -18.63
CA SER A 190 18.24 8.80 -19.19
C SER A 190 17.48 8.02 -20.27
N PHE A 191 16.17 8.16 -20.38
CA PHE A 191 15.34 7.42 -21.33
C PHE A 191 15.10 8.23 -22.61
N ARG A 192 15.71 7.83 -23.71
CA ARG A 192 15.61 8.55 -25.02
C ARG A 192 14.21 8.43 -25.64
N ASN A 193 13.45 7.42 -25.27
CA ASN A 193 12.10 7.14 -25.79
C ASN A 193 11.00 7.78 -24.93
N VAL A 194 11.34 8.60 -23.93
CA VAL A 194 10.37 9.28 -23.05
C VAL A 194 10.40 10.79 -23.30
N GLN A 195 9.22 11.39 -23.45
CA GLN A 195 9.01 12.83 -23.50
C GLN A 195 8.08 13.27 -22.37
N VAL A 196 8.33 14.45 -21.79
CA VAL A 196 7.48 15.03 -20.73
C VAL A 196 7.05 16.43 -21.15
N ARG A 197 5.73 16.68 -21.16
CA ARG A 197 5.12 17.96 -21.56
C ARG A 197 4.14 18.47 -20.51
N LEU A 198 4.02 19.80 -20.44
CA LEU A 198 2.92 20.44 -19.77
C LEU A 198 1.64 20.24 -20.59
N GLY A 199 0.51 19.91 -19.96
CA GLY A 199 -0.75 19.74 -20.69
C GLY A 199 -1.94 19.46 -19.76
N ASP A 200 -3.12 19.81 -20.24
CA ASP A 200 -4.40 19.56 -19.57
C ASP A 200 -5.03 18.26 -20.10
N MET A 201 -5.41 17.38 -19.18
CA MET A 201 -6.07 16.10 -19.51
C MET A 201 -7.42 16.27 -20.23
N HIS A 202 -8.05 17.46 -20.12
CA HIS A 202 -9.37 17.73 -20.73
C HIS A 202 -9.27 18.34 -22.13
N ALA A 203 -8.08 18.83 -22.52
CA ALA A 203 -7.86 19.49 -23.82
C ALA A 203 -6.40 19.29 -24.27
N MET A 204 -6.05 18.06 -24.64
CA MET A 204 -4.70 17.73 -25.05
C MET A 204 -4.43 18.22 -26.48
N ASP A 205 -3.38 19.02 -26.67
CA ASP A 205 -2.88 19.40 -28.02
C ASP A 205 -2.10 18.21 -28.65
N LEU A 206 -2.82 17.15 -28.93
CA LEU A 206 -2.32 15.92 -29.50
C LEU A 206 -3.20 15.44 -30.66
N GLY A 207 -2.58 14.99 -31.73
CA GLY A 207 -3.30 14.35 -32.83
C GLY A 207 -4.06 13.10 -32.38
N ALA A 208 -5.16 12.80 -33.07
CA ALA A 208 -5.92 11.57 -32.81
C ALA A 208 -5.14 10.31 -33.26
N ARG A 209 -5.50 9.15 -32.71
CA ARG A 209 -5.03 7.82 -33.13
C ARG A 209 -3.51 7.64 -33.09
N ARG A 210 -2.88 8.08 -31.99
CA ARG A 210 -1.42 8.08 -31.84
C ARG A 210 -0.88 6.97 -30.92
N PHE A 211 -1.66 6.53 -29.93
CA PHE A 211 -1.15 5.70 -28.84
C PHE A 211 -1.79 4.31 -28.84
N ASP A 212 -0.99 3.29 -28.54
CA ASP A 212 -1.44 1.92 -28.34
C ASP A 212 -2.00 1.74 -26.93
N LEU A 213 -1.47 2.49 -25.95
CA LEU A 213 -1.88 2.49 -24.56
C LEU A 213 -2.00 3.90 -24.02
N VAL A 214 -3.12 4.20 -23.34
CA VAL A 214 -3.30 5.44 -22.59
C VAL A 214 -3.55 5.09 -21.13
N LEU A 215 -2.86 5.79 -20.23
CA LEU A 215 -2.89 5.58 -18.79
C LEU A 215 -3.48 6.80 -18.08
N LEU A 216 -4.34 6.55 -17.09
CA LEU A 216 -4.93 7.52 -16.15
C LEU A 216 -4.78 6.97 -14.74
N MET A 217 -3.57 7.02 -14.17
CA MET A 217 -3.27 6.43 -12.87
C MET A 217 -3.56 7.43 -11.75
N HIS A 218 -4.72 7.28 -11.09
CA HIS A 218 -5.27 8.19 -10.09
C HIS A 218 -5.55 9.62 -10.59
N ALA A 219 -5.52 9.87 -11.89
CA ALA A 219 -5.74 11.18 -12.50
C ALA A 219 -7.18 11.69 -12.32
N LEU A 220 -8.17 10.79 -12.41
CA LEU A 220 -9.59 11.16 -12.41
C LEU A 220 -10.06 11.79 -11.10
N THR A 221 -9.40 11.53 -9.97
CA THR A 221 -9.74 12.18 -8.68
C THR A 221 -9.47 13.68 -8.69
N TYR A 222 -8.58 14.16 -9.56
CA TYR A 222 -8.25 15.58 -9.74
C TYR A 222 -9.02 16.25 -10.87
N SER A 223 -9.72 15.48 -11.70
CA SER A 223 -10.43 15.99 -12.87
C SER A 223 -11.67 16.79 -12.49
N GLU A 224 -11.88 17.93 -13.15
CA GLU A 224 -13.13 18.68 -13.05
C GLU A 224 -14.25 18.04 -13.90
N ASP A 225 -13.87 17.40 -15.01
CA ASP A 225 -14.76 16.68 -15.91
C ASP A 225 -14.16 15.33 -16.28
N PRO A 226 -14.38 14.29 -15.45
CA PRO A 226 -13.84 12.95 -15.70
C PRO A 226 -14.32 12.31 -17.01
N ALA A 227 -15.53 12.65 -17.46
CA ALA A 227 -16.08 12.14 -18.73
C ALA A 227 -15.28 12.72 -19.92
N ARG A 228 -14.97 14.00 -19.88
CA ARG A 228 -14.15 14.68 -20.89
C ARG A 228 -12.71 14.16 -20.90
N ALA A 229 -12.10 13.93 -19.73
CA ALA A 229 -10.77 13.36 -19.64
C ALA A 229 -10.71 11.96 -20.31
N ILE A 230 -11.71 11.11 -20.08
CA ILE A 230 -11.81 9.80 -20.72
C ILE A 230 -12.08 9.93 -22.22
N ALA A 231 -12.89 10.90 -22.66
CA ALA A 231 -13.15 11.15 -24.08
C ALA A 231 -11.87 11.61 -24.81
N GLU A 232 -11.08 12.49 -24.22
CA GLU A 232 -9.77 12.89 -24.75
C GLU A 232 -8.79 11.71 -24.84
N ALA A 233 -8.74 10.87 -23.78
CA ALA A 233 -7.95 9.63 -23.80
C ALA A 233 -8.40 8.70 -24.92
N ALA A 234 -9.70 8.54 -25.16
CA ALA A 234 -10.25 7.74 -26.25
C ALA A 234 -9.92 8.33 -27.64
N ARG A 235 -9.94 9.67 -27.78
CA ARG A 235 -9.63 10.35 -29.05
C ARG A 235 -8.22 10.04 -29.53
N VAL A 236 -7.26 10.05 -28.64
CA VAL A 236 -5.84 9.86 -28.96
C VAL A 236 -5.42 8.39 -29.12
N LEU A 237 -6.24 7.44 -28.66
CA LEU A 237 -6.00 6.01 -28.88
C LEU A 237 -6.08 5.63 -30.37
N LYS A 238 -5.18 4.78 -30.79
CA LYS A 238 -5.27 4.06 -32.08
C LYS A 238 -6.48 3.11 -32.09
N PRO A 239 -7.02 2.74 -33.26
CA PRO A 239 -7.91 1.58 -33.35
C PRO A 239 -7.26 0.36 -32.71
N GLY A 240 -8.01 -0.38 -31.88
CA GLY A 240 -7.49 -1.50 -31.11
C GLY A 240 -6.68 -1.13 -29.85
N GLY A 241 -6.32 0.14 -29.68
CA GLY A 241 -5.59 0.63 -28.51
C GLY A 241 -6.38 0.53 -27.21
N ARG A 242 -5.69 0.54 -26.08
CA ARG A 242 -6.26 0.32 -24.74
C ARG A 242 -6.16 1.53 -23.85
N LEU A 243 -7.22 1.79 -23.08
CA LEU A 243 -7.24 2.69 -21.93
C LEU A 243 -7.13 1.85 -20.66
N SER A 244 -6.24 2.24 -19.75
CA SER A 244 -6.18 1.72 -18.39
C SER A 244 -6.28 2.89 -17.42
N ALA A 245 -7.26 2.86 -16.53
CA ALA A 245 -7.47 3.90 -15.53
C ALA A 245 -7.63 3.30 -14.14
N ILE A 246 -6.85 3.78 -13.18
CA ILE A 246 -6.98 3.44 -11.75
C ILE A 246 -7.49 4.68 -11.02
N THR A 247 -8.44 4.48 -10.12
CA THR A 247 -9.00 5.56 -9.29
C THR A 247 -9.58 5.00 -7.99
N LEU A 248 -9.94 5.88 -7.05
CA LEU A 248 -10.62 5.46 -5.83
C LEU A 248 -12.09 5.10 -6.12
N GLY A 249 -12.57 4.08 -5.44
CA GLY A 249 -13.99 3.81 -5.29
C GLY A 249 -14.69 4.93 -4.52
N ARG A 250 -16.00 5.12 -4.75
CA ARG A 250 -16.76 6.19 -4.10
C ARG A 250 -16.73 6.05 -2.58
N HIS A 251 -16.44 7.15 -1.88
CA HIS A 251 -16.30 7.20 -0.43
C HIS A 251 -16.79 8.53 0.15
N ALA A 252 -16.98 8.59 1.48
CA ALA A 252 -17.41 9.79 2.20
C ALA A 252 -16.30 10.48 2.99
N HIS A 253 -15.05 10.01 2.91
CA HIS A 253 -13.92 10.42 3.75
C HIS A 253 -13.25 11.71 3.24
N ARG A 254 -14.04 12.80 3.15
CA ARG A 254 -13.56 14.10 2.63
C ARG A 254 -12.36 14.64 3.40
N ALA A 255 -12.39 14.58 4.73
CA ALA A 255 -11.31 15.07 5.58
C ALA A 255 -9.98 14.33 5.35
N THR A 256 -10.04 13.03 5.06
CA THR A 256 -8.85 12.20 4.80
C THR A 256 -8.17 12.56 3.48
N VAL A 257 -8.95 12.93 2.46
CA VAL A 257 -8.41 13.23 1.12
C VAL A 257 -8.20 14.73 0.87
N ALA A 258 -8.67 15.61 1.75
CA ALA A 258 -8.50 17.06 1.62
C ALA A 258 -7.03 17.51 1.47
N PRO A 259 -6.05 16.93 2.20
CA PRO A 259 -4.64 17.31 2.03
C PRO A 259 -4.05 16.96 0.66
N PHE A 260 -4.75 16.16 -0.15
CA PHE A 260 -4.31 15.70 -1.46
C PHE A 260 -5.06 16.40 -2.61
N ASP A 261 -5.83 17.44 -2.33
CA ASP A 261 -6.57 18.25 -3.31
C ASP A 261 -7.52 17.45 -4.22
N HIS A 262 -8.06 16.32 -3.73
CA HIS A 262 -9.02 15.52 -4.48
C HIS A 262 -10.30 16.30 -4.73
N ARG A 263 -10.64 16.53 -6.00
CA ARG A 263 -11.90 17.16 -6.42
C ARG A 263 -13.07 16.18 -6.37
N ASN A 264 -12.82 14.90 -6.67
CA ASN A 264 -13.81 13.83 -6.65
C ASN A 264 -13.58 12.90 -5.47
N LEU A 265 -14.66 12.52 -4.77
CA LEU A 265 -14.63 11.54 -3.70
C LEU A 265 -14.77 10.10 -4.24
N GLY A 266 -13.97 9.78 -5.27
CA GLY A 266 -14.01 8.50 -5.94
C GLY A 266 -15.23 8.29 -6.83
N PHE A 267 -15.32 7.14 -7.47
CA PHE A 267 -16.29 6.82 -8.52
C PHE A 267 -17.00 5.50 -8.23
N ARG A 268 -18.19 5.33 -8.81
CA ARG A 268 -18.80 4.00 -8.95
C ARG A 268 -18.28 3.36 -10.24
N ALA A 269 -18.15 2.04 -10.24
CA ALA A 269 -17.75 1.31 -11.44
C ALA A 269 -18.69 1.54 -12.63
N GLU A 270 -19.99 1.73 -12.35
CA GLU A 270 -21.01 2.04 -13.36
C GLU A 270 -20.76 3.39 -14.05
N ASP A 271 -20.34 4.41 -13.30
CA ASP A 271 -20.05 5.74 -13.83
C ASP A 271 -18.84 5.68 -14.77
N LEU A 272 -17.77 4.99 -14.36
CA LEU A 272 -16.59 4.78 -15.20
C LEU A 272 -16.93 4.00 -16.50
N ARG A 273 -17.78 2.98 -16.40
CA ARG A 273 -18.26 2.24 -17.58
C ARG A 273 -19.01 3.16 -18.54
N LYS A 274 -19.93 3.99 -18.02
CA LYS A 274 -20.70 4.95 -18.83
C LYS A 274 -19.78 5.96 -19.52
N PHE A 275 -18.80 6.53 -18.81
CA PHE A 275 -17.85 7.47 -19.41
C PHE A 275 -17.06 6.83 -20.57
N ALA A 276 -16.55 5.60 -20.36
CA ALA A 276 -15.82 4.89 -21.40
C ALA A 276 -16.71 4.55 -22.60
N GLN A 277 -17.93 4.07 -22.38
CA GLN A 277 -18.88 3.73 -23.44
C GLN A 277 -19.32 4.97 -24.23
N SER A 278 -19.61 6.09 -23.55
CA SER A 278 -19.94 7.37 -24.19
C SER A 278 -18.78 7.92 -25.02
N ALA A 279 -17.54 7.61 -24.67
CA ALA A 279 -16.35 7.93 -25.44
C ALA A 279 -16.07 6.96 -26.60
N GLY A 280 -16.97 6.00 -26.88
CA GLY A 280 -16.82 5.02 -27.97
C GLY A 280 -15.85 3.88 -27.65
N LEU A 281 -15.55 3.61 -26.39
CA LEU A 281 -14.70 2.51 -25.96
C LEU A 281 -15.52 1.28 -25.56
N LYS A 282 -15.05 0.10 -25.94
CA LYS A 282 -15.56 -1.17 -25.42
C LYS A 282 -14.89 -1.48 -24.09
N VAL A 283 -15.67 -1.51 -23.00
CA VAL A 283 -15.18 -1.87 -21.68
C VAL A 283 -14.85 -3.35 -21.63
N ILE A 284 -13.60 -3.67 -21.24
CA ILE A 284 -13.11 -5.05 -21.07
C ILE A 284 -13.31 -5.48 -19.62
N ALA A 285 -12.90 -4.62 -18.66
CA ALA A 285 -13.05 -4.85 -17.25
C ALA A 285 -13.26 -3.51 -16.51
N CYS A 286 -14.10 -3.51 -15.50
CA CYS A 286 -14.24 -2.36 -14.61
C CYS A 286 -14.75 -2.84 -13.25
N GLY A 287 -14.00 -2.60 -12.17
CA GLY A 287 -14.36 -3.01 -10.83
C GLY A 287 -13.24 -2.78 -9.82
N THR A 288 -13.51 -3.17 -8.57
CA THR A 288 -12.52 -3.11 -7.49
C THR A 288 -11.43 -4.14 -7.72
N ILE A 289 -10.16 -3.69 -7.77
CA ILE A 289 -8.99 -4.57 -7.89
C ILE A 289 -8.32 -4.83 -6.54
N THR A 290 -8.45 -3.88 -5.61
CA THR A 290 -7.89 -4.01 -4.26
C THR A 290 -8.59 -3.08 -3.29
N ARG A 291 -8.41 -3.35 -2.00
CA ARG A 291 -8.79 -2.46 -0.91
C ARG A 291 -7.55 -2.16 -0.09
N GLU A 292 -7.33 -0.89 0.24
CA GLU A 292 -6.19 -0.49 1.05
C GLU A 292 -6.25 -1.11 2.45
N ARG A 293 -5.08 -1.51 2.97
CA ARG A 293 -4.98 -2.06 4.33
C ARG A 293 -5.07 -1.01 5.42
N ARG A 294 -4.72 0.25 5.11
CA ARG A 294 -4.79 1.37 6.06
C ARG A 294 -6.21 1.93 6.12
N PRO A 295 -6.72 2.25 7.31
CA PRO A 295 -7.98 2.99 7.42
C PRO A 295 -7.94 4.29 6.60
N PRO A 296 -9.04 4.66 5.96
CA PRO A 296 -10.39 4.07 6.02
C PRO A 296 -10.63 2.91 5.05
N HIS A 297 -9.59 2.23 4.56
CA HIS A 297 -9.68 1.06 3.67
C HIS A 297 -10.30 1.40 2.31
N PHE A 298 -9.75 2.41 1.65
CA PHE A 298 -10.20 2.81 0.33
C PHE A 298 -10.22 1.63 -0.66
N GLU A 299 -11.32 1.53 -1.40
CA GLU A 299 -11.36 0.66 -2.57
C GLU A 299 -10.66 1.33 -3.73
N VAL A 300 -9.91 0.55 -4.49
CA VAL A 300 -9.25 0.99 -5.73
C VAL A 300 -9.94 0.32 -6.89
N LEU A 301 -10.49 1.14 -7.79
CA LEU A 301 -11.13 0.68 -9.02
C LEU A 301 -10.14 0.68 -10.17
N HIS A 302 -10.29 -0.28 -11.07
CA HIS A 302 -9.57 -0.35 -12.33
C HIS A 302 -10.56 -0.46 -13.49
N LEU A 303 -10.45 0.44 -14.44
CA LEU A 303 -11.13 0.42 -15.72
C LEU A 303 -10.13 0.03 -16.80
N VAL A 304 -10.44 -1.01 -17.56
CA VAL A 304 -9.76 -1.36 -18.80
C VAL A 304 -10.78 -1.30 -19.94
N ALA A 305 -10.48 -0.50 -20.95
CA ALA A 305 -11.33 -0.36 -22.11
C ALA A 305 -10.50 -0.36 -23.39
N ARG A 306 -11.10 -0.69 -24.52
CA ARG A 306 -10.46 -0.80 -25.83
C ARG A 306 -11.19 0.03 -26.87
N LYS A 307 -10.45 0.75 -27.71
CA LYS A 307 -11.02 1.42 -28.88
C LYS A 307 -11.34 0.38 -29.95
N SER A 308 -12.55 0.45 -30.50
CA SER A 308 -12.91 -0.41 -31.64
C SER A 308 -11.95 -0.23 -32.82
N ALA A 309 -11.76 -1.30 -33.60
CA ALA A 309 -10.90 -1.30 -34.79
C ALA A 309 -11.43 -0.35 -35.85
#